data_2378a1869e45463dfa0359bab3cef06d
#
_entry.id   2378a1869e45463dfa0359bab3cef06d
#
_cell.length_a   1.000
_cell.length_b   1.000
_cell.length_c   1.000
_cell.angle_alpha   90.00
_cell.angle_beta   90.00
_cell.angle_gamma   90.00
#
_symmetry.space_group_name_H-M   'P 1'
#
loop_
_entity.id
_entity.type
_entity.pdbx_description
1 polymer ?
#
loop_
_entity_poly.entity_id
_entity_poly.type
_entity_poly.pdbx_seq_one_letter_code
_entity_poly.pdbx_strand_id
1 'polypeptide(L)'
;FVDGEAFQYNLGSWFVYPLFLVCIINVLFRKFLKLIHLDNEFIVLIVYLAIGMIGINTAIENPTAINGIVKLLVRTMFFLPCYEFGRFYKAVLEKKDTLNNVAYFAIIFAVQLTLLTFCKDLEYTPSSFTKFNNGFIIPYISSITAIAFWLSVSRFLVPAIGNSKLVRLIADNTYGIMVNQLVGFMCLKFVFYGLSRITSGALFGDFNVASFKSSIWYYYLPNGLQQWAFLYLIFGLFVPILISIILNKICHIAHSSIFKKV
;
A
#
# COMPACT_ATOMS: atom_id res chain seq x y z
N PHE A 1 -4.54 -2.60 19.06
CA PHE A 1 -4.57 -2.98 17.63
C PHE A 1 -5.38 -2.02 16.77
N VAL A 2 -5.72 -0.87 17.28
CA VAL A 2 -6.71 0.01 16.65
C VAL A 2 -6.20 0.62 15.35
N ASP A 3 -4.90 0.78 15.20
CA ASP A 3 -4.27 1.35 14.02
C ASP A 3 -3.60 0.32 13.10
N GLY A 4 -3.94 -0.96 13.27
CA GLY A 4 -3.47 -2.06 12.42
C GLY A 4 -2.09 -2.60 12.77
N GLU A 5 -1.48 -2.09 13.84
CA GLU A 5 -0.17 -2.53 14.32
C GLU A 5 -0.33 -3.61 15.40
N ALA A 6 -1.12 -4.66 15.08
CA ALA A 6 -1.48 -5.72 16.03
C ALA A 6 -0.28 -6.52 16.53
N PHE A 7 0.73 -6.69 15.68
CA PHE A 7 1.91 -7.48 15.97
C PHE A 7 3.16 -6.71 15.57
N GLN A 8 4.17 -6.79 16.41
CA GLN A 8 5.45 -6.14 16.20
C GLN A 8 6.10 -6.48 14.85
N TYR A 9 5.88 -7.69 14.34
CA TYR A 9 6.42 -8.15 13.05
C TYR A 9 5.43 -8.06 11.89
N ASN A 10 4.27 -7.44 12.10
CA ASN A 10 3.24 -7.28 11.06
C ASN A 10 2.82 -5.82 10.88
N LEU A 11 3.80 -4.92 10.86
CA LEU A 11 3.57 -3.49 10.62
C LEU A 11 3.04 -3.20 9.21
N GLY A 12 3.26 -4.12 8.26
CA GLY A 12 2.74 -4.02 6.90
C GLY A 12 1.21 -4.11 6.81
N SER A 13 0.53 -4.59 7.85
CA SER A 13 -0.94 -4.75 7.84
C SER A 13 -1.73 -3.51 8.26
N TRP A 14 -1.08 -2.39 8.52
CA TRP A 14 -1.71 -1.14 8.97
C TRP A 14 -2.87 -0.66 8.09
N PHE A 15 -2.84 -0.97 6.78
CA PHE A 15 -3.87 -0.55 5.82
C PHE A 15 -5.12 -1.44 5.82
N VAL A 16 -5.07 -2.65 6.42
CA VAL A 16 -6.16 -3.64 6.35
C VAL A 16 -7.42 -3.13 7.02
N TYR A 17 -7.29 -2.57 8.23
CA TYR A 17 -8.45 -2.02 8.94
C TYR A 17 -9.06 -0.79 8.24
N PRO A 18 -8.28 0.22 7.81
CA PRO A 18 -8.83 1.31 7.00
C PRO A 18 -9.52 0.80 5.73
N LEU A 19 -8.94 -0.15 5.01
CA LEU A 19 -9.55 -0.71 3.80
C LEU A 19 -10.88 -1.41 4.09
N PHE A 20 -10.96 -2.18 5.17
CA PHE A 20 -12.20 -2.84 5.60
C PHE A 20 -13.30 -1.80 5.90
N LEU A 21 -12.96 -0.74 6.64
CA LEU A 21 -13.89 0.35 6.94
C LEU A 21 -14.33 1.09 5.67
N VAL A 22 -13.40 1.40 4.76
CA VAL A 22 -13.72 2.00 3.46
C VAL A 22 -14.73 1.15 2.69
N CYS A 23 -14.53 -0.17 2.64
CA CYS A 23 -15.47 -1.08 1.96
C CYS A 23 -16.86 -1.04 2.60
N ILE A 24 -16.95 -1.11 3.93
CA ILE A 24 -18.23 -1.04 4.65
C ILE A 24 -18.93 0.30 4.40
N ILE A 25 -18.21 1.41 4.63
CA ILE A 25 -18.75 2.76 4.45
C ILE A 25 -19.25 2.94 3.02
N ASN A 26 -18.48 2.50 2.03
CA ASN A 26 -18.89 2.61 0.64
C ASN A 26 -20.17 1.83 0.33
N VAL A 27 -20.29 0.60 0.85
CA VAL A 27 -21.51 -0.21 0.65
C VAL A 27 -22.72 0.45 1.31
N LEU A 28 -22.59 0.88 2.55
CA LEU A 28 -23.68 1.49 3.32
C LEU A 28 -24.08 2.85 2.72
N PHE A 29 -23.12 3.69 2.39
CA PHE A 29 -23.37 5.02 1.83
C PHE A 29 -24.05 4.93 0.45
N ARG A 30 -23.61 4.02 -0.43
CA ARG A 30 -24.23 3.81 -1.72
C ARG A 30 -25.66 3.23 -1.60
N LYS A 31 -25.90 2.33 -0.64
CA LYS A 31 -27.26 1.87 -0.35
C LYS A 31 -28.17 3.02 0.09
N PHE A 32 -27.65 3.90 0.96
CA PHE A 32 -28.37 5.09 1.40
C PHE A 32 -28.68 6.04 0.23
N LEU A 33 -27.69 6.34 -0.63
CA LEU A 33 -27.89 7.19 -1.81
C LEU A 33 -28.92 6.61 -2.78
N LYS A 34 -28.93 5.28 -2.97
CA LYS A 34 -29.97 4.61 -3.78
C LYS A 34 -31.38 4.78 -3.18
N LEU A 35 -31.50 4.70 -1.86
CA LEU A 35 -32.79 4.87 -1.18
C LEU A 35 -33.37 6.27 -1.38
N ILE A 36 -32.52 7.29 -1.44
CA ILE A 36 -32.92 8.69 -1.66
C ILE A 36 -32.82 9.14 -3.13
N HIS A 37 -32.63 8.19 -4.06
CA HIS A 37 -32.54 8.43 -5.52
C HIS A 37 -31.40 9.40 -5.93
N LEU A 38 -30.32 9.48 -5.17
CA LEU A 38 -29.13 10.32 -5.43
C LEU A 38 -27.87 9.49 -5.75
N ASP A 39 -28.02 8.26 -6.28
CA ASP A 39 -26.91 7.38 -6.63
C ASP A 39 -26.17 7.88 -7.89
N ASN A 40 -25.26 8.83 -7.69
CA ASN A 40 -24.47 9.44 -8.73
C ASN A 40 -22.99 9.40 -8.33
N GLU A 41 -22.11 8.89 -9.22
CA GLU A 41 -20.67 8.77 -8.97
C GLU A 41 -19.99 10.12 -8.66
N PHE A 42 -20.44 11.22 -9.26
CA PHE A 42 -19.91 12.55 -8.96
C PHE A 42 -20.25 13.00 -7.54
N ILE A 43 -21.48 12.72 -7.07
CA ILE A 43 -21.90 13.06 -5.71
C ILE A 43 -21.05 12.28 -4.69
N VAL A 44 -20.85 10.98 -4.91
CA VAL A 44 -20.00 10.14 -4.04
C VAL A 44 -18.58 10.66 -4.00
N LEU A 45 -18.00 10.98 -5.17
CA LEU A 45 -16.64 11.50 -5.26
C LEU A 45 -16.47 12.82 -4.51
N ILE A 46 -17.40 13.77 -4.68
CA ILE A 46 -17.34 15.07 -3.99
C ILE A 46 -17.46 14.89 -2.47
N VAL A 47 -18.41 14.07 -2.01
CA VAL A 47 -18.59 13.81 -0.57
C VAL A 47 -17.34 13.14 0.03
N TYR A 48 -16.78 12.15 -0.64
CA TYR A 48 -15.58 11.47 -0.15
C TYR A 48 -14.35 12.38 -0.15
N LEU A 49 -14.21 13.24 -1.17
CA LEU A 49 -13.16 14.26 -1.18
C LEU A 49 -13.30 15.22 0.01
N ALA A 50 -14.50 15.70 0.28
CA ALA A 50 -14.73 16.57 1.45
C ALA A 50 -14.36 15.86 2.76
N ILE A 51 -14.78 14.60 2.94
CA ILE A 51 -14.43 13.80 4.12
C ILE A 51 -12.90 13.63 4.21
N GLY A 52 -12.24 13.31 3.11
CA GLY A 52 -10.80 13.12 3.08
C GLY A 52 -10.01 14.39 3.39
N MET A 53 -10.48 15.55 2.88
CA MET A 53 -9.88 16.85 3.22
C MET A 53 -10.01 17.17 4.71
N ILE A 54 -11.18 16.88 5.32
CA ILE A 54 -11.36 17.03 6.79
C ILE A 54 -10.37 16.15 7.54
N GLY A 55 -10.17 14.89 7.10
CA GLY A 55 -9.21 13.98 7.72
C GLY A 55 -7.77 14.53 7.69
N ILE A 56 -7.32 15.04 6.54
CA ILE A 56 -5.99 15.65 6.42
C ILE A 56 -5.88 16.92 7.27
N ASN A 57 -6.89 17.80 7.21
CA ASN A 57 -6.87 19.04 8.01
C ASN A 57 -6.77 18.75 9.49
N THR A 58 -7.49 17.72 9.97
CA THR A 58 -7.38 17.27 11.37
C THR A 58 -5.95 16.87 11.73
N ALA A 59 -5.22 16.21 10.84
CA ALA A 59 -3.83 15.83 11.07
C ALA A 59 -2.88 17.05 11.08
N ILE A 60 -3.14 18.05 10.23
CA ILE A 60 -2.33 19.27 10.16
C ILE A 60 -2.50 20.11 11.43
N GLU A 61 -3.74 20.28 11.88
CA GLU A 61 -4.05 21.12 13.05
C GLU A 61 -3.69 20.45 14.38
N ASN A 62 -3.79 19.11 14.46
CA ASN A 62 -3.64 18.37 15.72
C ASN A 62 -2.70 17.16 15.59
N PRO A 63 -1.44 17.32 15.21
CA PRO A 63 -0.55 16.20 14.90
C PRO A 63 -0.31 15.26 16.09
N THR A 64 -0.38 15.77 17.32
CA THR A 64 -0.18 14.99 18.55
C THR A 64 -1.42 14.17 18.96
N ALA A 65 -2.60 14.56 18.49
CA ALA A 65 -3.86 13.85 18.78
C ALA A 65 -4.10 12.66 17.85
N ILE A 66 -3.32 12.51 16.77
CA ILE A 66 -3.49 11.45 15.77
C ILE A 66 -2.85 10.16 16.25
N ASN A 67 -3.57 9.43 17.09
CA ASN A 67 -3.17 8.11 17.60
C ASN A 67 -4.38 7.17 17.72
N GLY A 68 -4.15 5.89 17.98
CA GLY A 68 -5.18 4.90 18.26
C GLY A 68 -6.36 4.93 17.28
N ILE A 69 -7.59 5.02 17.81
CA ILE A 69 -8.84 5.06 17.02
C ILE A 69 -8.90 6.30 16.11
N VAL A 70 -8.44 7.44 16.58
CA VAL A 70 -8.44 8.67 15.77
C VAL A 70 -7.60 8.46 14.53
N LYS A 71 -6.41 7.86 14.66
CA LYS A 71 -5.53 7.53 13.53
C LYS A 71 -6.20 6.58 12.54
N LEU A 72 -6.92 5.55 13.02
CA LEU A 72 -7.68 4.67 12.16
C LEU A 72 -8.77 5.42 11.38
N LEU A 73 -9.52 6.30 12.04
CA LEU A 73 -10.60 7.07 11.41
C LEU A 73 -10.05 8.05 10.35
N VAL A 74 -9.02 8.84 10.67
CA VAL A 74 -8.45 9.80 9.71
C VAL A 74 -7.77 9.11 8.52
N ARG A 75 -7.13 7.95 8.74
CA ARG A 75 -6.65 7.09 7.64
C ARG A 75 -7.82 6.63 6.75
N THR A 76 -8.91 6.18 7.34
CA THR A 76 -10.11 5.77 6.60
C THR A 76 -10.68 6.93 5.80
N MET A 77 -10.79 8.12 6.40
CA MET A 77 -11.23 9.34 5.72
C MET A 77 -10.34 9.68 4.51
N PHE A 78 -9.02 9.54 4.65
CA PHE A 78 -8.06 9.75 3.55
C PHE A 78 -8.22 8.74 2.42
N PHE A 79 -8.49 7.48 2.73
CA PHE A 79 -8.58 6.43 1.71
C PHE A 79 -9.94 6.34 1.00
N LEU A 80 -10.99 6.92 1.56
CA LEU A 80 -12.30 6.97 0.89
C LEU A 80 -12.23 7.59 -0.51
N PRO A 81 -11.69 8.81 -0.72
CA PRO A 81 -11.54 9.36 -2.07
C PRO A 81 -10.54 8.57 -2.93
N CYS A 82 -9.47 8.02 -2.35
CA CYS A 82 -8.53 7.18 -3.11
C CYS A 82 -9.22 5.93 -3.70
N TYR A 83 -10.08 5.29 -2.92
CA TYR A 83 -10.91 4.17 -3.37
C TYR A 83 -11.90 4.60 -4.47
N GLU A 84 -12.53 5.76 -4.28
CA GLU A 84 -13.51 6.28 -5.22
C GLU A 84 -12.87 6.73 -6.54
N PHE A 85 -11.65 7.22 -6.56
CA PHE A 85 -10.92 7.52 -7.80
C PHE A 85 -10.86 6.31 -8.74
N GLY A 86 -10.55 5.13 -8.21
CA GLY A 86 -10.53 3.90 -9.00
C GLY A 86 -11.91 3.50 -9.51
N ARG A 87 -12.93 3.61 -8.67
CA ARG A 87 -14.32 3.32 -9.07
C ARG A 87 -14.85 4.31 -10.09
N PHE A 88 -14.68 5.60 -9.86
CA PHE A 88 -15.07 6.68 -10.75
C PHE A 88 -14.41 6.53 -12.12
N TYR A 89 -13.11 6.24 -12.12
CA TYR A 89 -12.39 5.97 -13.37
C TYR A 89 -13.06 4.84 -14.15
N LYS A 90 -13.28 3.68 -13.52
CA LYS A 90 -13.92 2.52 -14.15
C LYS A 90 -15.33 2.80 -14.63
N ALA A 91 -16.14 3.50 -13.83
CA ALA A 91 -17.55 3.74 -14.14
C ALA A 91 -17.76 4.83 -15.21
N VAL A 92 -16.94 5.89 -15.19
CA VAL A 92 -17.19 7.13 -15.95
C VAL A 92 -16.13 7.37 -17.02
N LEU A 93 -14.84 7.18 -16.70
CA LEU A 93 -13.74 7.62 -17.56
C LEU A 93 -13.18 6.52 -18.46
N GLU A 94 -13.14 5.26 -18.03
CA GLU A 94 -12.46 4.17 -18.74
C GLU A 94 -12.91 4.02 -20.20
N LYS A 95 -14.23 4.13 -20.46
CA LYS A 95 -14.79 4.05 -21.81
C LYS A 95 -14.51 5.28 -22.68
N LYS A 96 -14.18 6.41 -22.06
CA LYS A 96 -13.90 7.69 -22.70
C LYS A 96 -12.40 7.96 -22.83
N ASP A 97 -11.58 7.15 -22.19
CA ASP A 97 -10.13 7.29 -22.16
C ASP A 97 -9.54 6.78 -23.49
N THR A 98 -9.51 7.67 -24.47
CA THR A 98 -8.95 7.46 -25.81
C THR A 98 -7.57 8.07 -26.01
N LEU A 99 -6.96 8.57 -24.92
CA LEU A 99 -5.64 9.18 -24.98
C LEU A 99 -4.58 8.16 -25.39
N ASN A 100 -3.71 8.54 -26.33
CA ASN A 100 -2.56 7.71 -26.64
C ASN A 100 -1.53 7.74 -25.50
N ASN A 101 -0.71 6.69 -25.42
CA ASN A 101 0.23 6.51 -24.33
C ASN A 101 1.21 7.70 -24.18
N VAL A 102 1.65 8.31 -25.29
CA VAL A 102 2.61 9.45 -25.26
C VAL A 102 1.96 10.67 -24.63
N ALA A 103 0.75 11.04 -25.07
CA ALA A 103 0.01 12.16 -24.48
C ALA A 103 -0.32 11.92 -23.01
N TYR A 104 -0.67 10.69 -22.66
CA TYR A 104 -0.98 10.29 -21.29
C TYR A 104 0.23 10.50 -20.37
N PHE A 105 1.39 9.94 -20.74
CA PHE A 105 2.62 10.13 -19.98
C PHE A 105 3.07 11.60 -19.94
N ALA A 106 2.95 12.34 -21.05
CA ALA A 106 3.30 13.75 -21.09
C ALA A 106 2.47 14.57 -20.09
N ILE A 107 1.16 14.32 -19.99
CA ILE A 107 0.28 14.99 -19.02
C ILE A 107 0.70 14.63 -17.59
N ILE A 108 0.93 13.35 -17.28
CA ILE A 108 1.34 12.92 -15.95
C ILE A 108 2.66 13.58 -15.55
N PHE A 109 3.67 13.56 -16.43
CA PHE A 109 4.96 14.18 -16.15
C PHE A 109 4.87 15.69 -16.01
N ALA A 110 4.05 16.37 -16.83
CA ALA A 110 3.82 17.80 -16.69
C ALA A 110 3.23 18.15 -15.32
N VAL A 111 2.21 17.39 -14.86
CA VAL A 111 1.63 17.58 -13.52
C VAL A 111 2.65 17.31 -12.43
N GLN A 112 3.39 16.20 -12.50
CA GLN A 112 4.40 15.87 -11.50
C GLN A 112 5.54 16.89 -11.46
N LEU A 113 6.02 17.36 -12.63
CA LEU A 113 7.03 18.40 -12.70
C LEU A 113 6.54 19.70 -12.06
N THR A 114 5.27 20.06 -12.32
CA THR A 114 4.62 21.23 -11.70
C THR A 114 4.59 21.07 -10.18
N LEU A 115 4.17 19.89 -9.66
CA LEU A 115 4.17 19.62 -8.22
C LEU A 115 5.58 19.76 -7.63
N LEU A 116 6.58 19.16 -8.24
CA LEU A 116 7.97 19.21 -7.75
C LEU A 116 8.55 20.63 -7.81
N THR A 117 8.11 21.47 -8.75
CA THR A 117 8.61 22.84 -8.90
C THR A 117 7.96 23.81 -7.90
N PHE A 118 6.65 23.66 -7.68
CA PHE A 118 5.88 24.60 -6.87
C PHE A 118 5.62 24.13 -5.44
N CYS A 119 5.65 22.82 -5.17
CA CYS A 119 5.45 22.27 -3.83
C CYS A 119 6.79 21.86 -3.23
N LYS A 120 7.41 22.79 -2.49
CA LYS A 120 8.63 22.49 -1.73
C LYS A 120 8.32 21.44 -0.66
N ASP A 121 9.27 20.54 -0.42
CA ASP A 121 9.16 19.51 0.62
C ASP A 121 7.86 18.70 0.52
N LEU A 122 7.53 18.26 -0.71
CA LEU A 122 6.33 17.46 -0.94
C LEU A 122 6.43 16.13 -0.18
N GLU A 123 5.84 16.11 0.99
CA GLU A 123 5.85 14.94 1.87
C GLU A 123 4.47 14.73 2.49
N TYR A 124 3.98 13.49 2.42
CA TYR A 124 2.84 13.02 3.20
C TYR A 124 2.99 11.54 3.51
N THR A 125 2.55 11.14 4.69
CA THR A 125 2.79 9.79 5.20
C THR A 125 1.47 9.14 5.64
N PRO A 126 0.74 8.46 4.74
CA PRO A 126 -0.55 7.84 5.07
C PRO A 126 -0.48 6.79 6.17
N SER A 127 0.64 6.08 6.29
CA SER A 127 0.83 5.03 7.30
C SER A 127 0.87 5.59 8.73
N SER A 128 1.64 6.65 8.98
CA SER A 128 1.64 7.37 10.25
C SER A 128 0.60 8.48 10.32
N PHE A 129 0.04 8.84 9.17
CA PHE A 129 -0.88 9.96 8.96
C PHE A 129 -0.29 11.29 9.45
N THR A 130 0.92 11.57 9.00
CA THR A 130 1.70 12.78 9.38
C THR A 130 2.31 13.43 8.14
N LYS A 131 2.92 14.59 8.33
CA LYS A 131 3.74 15.28 7.32
C LYS A 131 2.95 15.71 6.08
N PHE A 132 1.77 16.30 6.26
CA PHE A 132 1.02 16.91 5.17
C PHE A 132 1.47 18.35 4.93
N ASN A 133 2.71 18.54 4.45
CA ASN A 133 3.37 19.84 4.35
C ASN A 133 2.74 20.79 3.34
N ASN A 134 2.04 20.27 2.34
CA ASN A 134 1.48 21.07 1.22
C ASN A 134 -0.06 21.10 1.26
N GLY A 135 -0.65 21.07 2.46
CA GLY A 135 -2.10 21.16 2.64
C GLY A 135 -2.85 19.89 2.24
N PHE A 136 -4.15 20.01 2.01
CA PHE A 136 -5.05 18.86 1.88
C PHE A 136 -5.39 18.47 0.43
N ILE A 137 -5.10 19.30 -0.57
CA ILE A 137 -5.39 19.03 -1.99
C ILE A 137 -4.23 18.29 -2.66
N ILE A 138 -3.00 18.72 -2.41
CA ILE A 138 -1.80 18.22 -3.07
C ILE A 138 -1.59 16.71 -2.90
N PRO A 139 -1.83 16.10 -1.71
CA PRO A 139 -1.75 14.65 -1.56
C PRO A 139 -2.65 13.88 -2.53
N TYR A 140 -3.86 14.40 -2.82
CA TYR A 140 -4.77 13.74 -3.76
C TYR A 140 -4.34 13.91 -5.22
N ILE A 141 -3.86 15.09 -5.62
CA ILE A 141 -3.31 15.29 -6.97
C ILE A 141 -2.10 14.37 -7.19
N SER A 142 -1.20 14.30 -6.23
CA SER A 142 -0.05 13.39 -6.26
C SER A 142 -0.48 11.92 -6.33
N SER A 143 -1.48 11.51 -5.53
CA SER A 143 -2.00 10.15 -5.55
C SER A 143 -2.67 9.79 -6.88
N ILE A 144 -3.48 10.68 -7.45
CA ILE A 144 -4.14 10.48 -8.75
C ILE A 144 -3.10 10.31 -9.85
N THR A 145 -2.09 11.18 -9.90
CA THR A 145 -1.05 11.10 -10.94
C THR A 145 -0.19 9.84 -10.80
N ALA A 146 0.11 9.41 -9.56
CA ALA A 146 0.82 8.15 -9.32
C ALA A 146 -0.01 6.93 -9.75
N ILE A 147 -1.30 6.89 -9.40
CA ILE A 147 -2.22 5.83 -9.82
C ILE A 147 -2.32 5.79 -11.36
N ALA A 148 -2.51 6.96 -12.01
CA ALA A 148 -2.60 7.09 -13.44
C ALA A 148 -1.32 6.61 -14.14
N PHE A 149 -0.14 6.95 -13.61
CA PHE A 149 1.15 6.47 -14.11
C PHE A 149 1.22 4.94 -14.10
N TRP A 150 1.00 4.33 -12.94
CA TRP A 150 1.09 2.86 -12.82
C TRP A 150 0.02 2.12 -13.62
N LEU A 151 -1.18 2.70 -13.75
CA LEU A 151 -2.22 2.15 -14.62
C LEU A 151 -1.78 2.13 -16.09
N SER A 152 -1.14 3.21 -16.57
CA SER A 152 -0.60 3.27 -17.94
C SER A 152 0.55 2.30 -18.15
N VAL A 153 1.48 2.21 -17.20
CA VAL A 153 2.57 1.22 -17.21
C VAL A 153 2.01 -0.20 -17.28
N SER A 154 0.99 -0.49 -16.47
CA SER A 154 0.33 -1.82 -16.49
C SER A 154 -0.30 -2.12 -17.84
N ARG A 155 -1.04 -1.18 -18.44
CA ARG A 155 -1.63 -1.35 -19.78
C ARG A 155 -0.57 -1.62 -20.85
N PHE A 156 0.56 -0.94 -20.76
CA PHE A 156 1.68 -1.15 -21.68
C PHE A 156 2.33 -2.53 -21.53
N LEU A 157 2.47 -3.00 -20.30
CA LEU A 157 3.14 -4.28 -20.00
C LEU A 157 2.25 -5.52 -20.17
N VAL A 158 0.94 -5.40 -19.95
CA VAL A 158 0.00 -6.54 -20.00
C VAL A 158 0.11 -7.38 -21.29
N PRO A 159 0.18 -6.81 -22.51
CA PRO A 159 0.33 -7.60 -23.73
C PRO A 159 1.59 -8.46 -23.77
N ALA A 160 2.68 -7.98 -23.20
CA ALA A 160 3.99 -8.64 -23.21
C ALA A 160 4.14 -9.71 -22.12
N ILE A 161 3.72 -9.38 -20.88
CA ILE A 161 4.01 -10.22 -19.71
C ILE A 161 2.78 -10.68 -18.92
N GLY A 162 1.57 -10.21 -19.26
CA GLY A 162 0.35 -10.51 -18.49
C GLY A 162 -0.01 -12.00 -18.42
N ASN A 163 0.41 -12.80 -19.40
CA ASN A 163 0.21 -14.24 -19.42
C ASN A 163 1.35 -15.04 -18.76
N SER A 164 2.38 -14.36 -18.24
CA SER A 164 3.49 -15.01 -17.54
C SER A 164 3.00 -15.72 -16.27
N LYS A 165 3.43 -16.98 -16.09
CA LYS A 165 3.14 -17.74 -14.84
C LYS A 165 3.63 -17.02 -13.59
N LEU A 166 4.77 -16.32 -13.69
CA LEU A 166 5.34 -15.55 -12.60
C LEU A 166 4.45 -14.35 -12.24
N VAL A 167 3.99 -13.59 -13.24
CA VAL A 167 3.10 -12.44 -13.00
C VAL A 167 1.78 -12.88 -12.37
N ARG A 168 1.20 -13.98 -12.86
CA ARG A 168 -0.02 -14.55 -12.25
C ARG A 168 0.22 -15.02 -10.82
N LEU A 169 1.33 -15.71 -10.56
CA LEU A 169 1.69 -16.14 -9.19
C LEU A 169 1.78 -14.94 -8.23
N ILE A 170 2.41 -13.83 -8.65
CA ILE A 170 2.51 -12.61 -7.86
C ILE A 170 1.12 -11.98 -7.68
N ALA A 171 0.34 -11.87 -8.74
CA ALA A 171 -1.00 -11.27 -8.71
C ALA A 171 -1.94 -12.03 -7.78
N ASP A 172 -1.97 -13.36 -7.86
CA ASP A 172 -2.81 -14.22 -7.02
C ASP A 172 -2.44 -14.16 -5.53
N ASN A 173 -1.19 -13.78 -5.21
CA ASN A 173 -0.69 -13.66 -3.84
C ASN A 173 -0.48 -12.22 -3.37
N THR A 174 -0.97 -11.21 -4.10
CA THR A 174 -0.73 -9.79 -3.81
C THR A 174 -1.07 -9.42 -2.37
N TYR A 175 -2.21 -9.88 -1.85
CA TYR A 175 -2.60 -9.62 -0.45
C TYR A 175 -1.59 -10.21 0.55
N GLY A 176 -1.20 -11.47 0.35
CA GLY A 176 -0.19 -12.13 1.19
C GLY A 176 1.17 -11.42 1.15
N ILE A 177 1.56 -10.93 -0.03
CA ILE A 177 2.79 -10.14 -0.20
C ILE A 177 2.69 -8.84 0.58
N MET A 178 1.61 -8.07 0.40
CA MET A 178 1.44 -6.78 1.08
C MET A 178 1.47 -6.91 2.60
N VAL A 179 0.86 -7.95 3.15
CA VAL A 179 0.81 -8.17 4.60
C VAL A 179 2.14 -8.67 5.15
N ASN A 180 2.84 -9.57 4.43
CA ASN A 180 3.99 -10.29 4.96
C ASN A 180 5.34 -9.88 4.35
N GLN A 181 5.41 -8.85 3.49
CA GLN A 181 6.68 -8.41 2.87
C GLN A 181 7.76 -8.08 3.88
N LEU A 182 7.40 -7.51 5.03
CA LEU A 182 8.34 -7.17 6.09
C LEU A 182 8.96 -8.43 6.74
N VAL A 183 8.20 -9.53 6.80
CA VAL A 183 8.74 -10.84 7.22
C VAL A 183 9.80 -11.31 6.22
N GLY A 184 9.57 -11.10 4.92
CA GLY A 184 10.58 -11.38 3.90
C GLY A 184 11.87 -10.59 4.10
N PHE A 185 11.77 -9.30 4.40
CA PHE A 185 12.93 -8.45 4.71
C PHE A 185 13.65 -8.90 5.98
N MET A 186 12.91 -9.29 7.01
CA MET A 186 13.46 -9.86 8.22
C MET A 186 14.25 -11.15 7.92
N CYS A 187 13.70 -12.06 7.12
CA CYS A 187 14.40 -13.28 6.71
C CYS A 187 15.72 -12.97 6.01
N LEU A 188 15.74 -11.98 5.10
CA LEU A 188 16.98 -11.54 4.47
C LEU A 188 17.99 -11.00 5.47
N LYS A 189 17.56 -10.24 6.47
CA LYS A 189 18.46 -9.74 7.53
C LYS A 189 19.06 -10.87 8.37
N PHE A 190 18.32 -11.95 8.63
CA PHE A 190 18.88 -13.14 9.26
C PHE A 190 19.96 -13.81 8.40
N VAL A 191 19.74 -13.87 7.09
CA VAL A 191 20.77 -14.36 6.14
C VAL A 191 22.02 -13.49 6.21
N PHE A 192 21.89 -12.16 6.15
CA PHE A 192 23.03 -11.24 6.28
C PHE A 192 23.74 -11.38 7.62
N TYR A 193 22.99 -11.54 8.71
CA TYR A 193 23.59 -11.79 10.03
C TYR A 193 24.42 -13.07 10.03
N GLY A 194 23.89 -14.19 9.53
CA GLY A 194 24.60 -15.45 9.44
C GLY A 194 25.88 -15.35 8.61
N LEU A 195 25.78 -14.77 7.43
CA LEU A 195 26.94 -14.56 6.53
C LEU A 195 27.98 -13.61 7.13
N SER A 196 27.56 -12.52 7.77
CA SER A 196 28.47 -11.61 8.47
C SER A 196 29.25 -12.31 9.58
N ARG A 197 28.62 -13.25 10.29
CA ARG A 197 29.30 -14.05 11.34
C ARG A 197 30.31 -15.03 10.76
N ILE A 198 29.99 -15.68 9.65
CA ILE A 198 30.86 -16.66 8.98
C ILE A 198 32.05 -15.95 8.33
N THR A 199 31.88 -14.79 7.72
CA THR A 199 32.91 -14.07 6.99
C THR A 199 33.64 -13.03 7.84
N SER A 200 33.40 -13.00 9.15
CA SER A 200 33.99 -11.99 10.07
C SER A 200 33.75 -10.54 9.58
N GLY A 201 32.61 -10.29 8.91
CA GLY A 201 32.23 -8.98 8.39
C GLY A 201 32.79 -8.63 7.00
N ALA A 202 33.63 -9.48 6.39
CA ALA A 202 34.29 -9.15 5.12
C ALA A 202 33.31 -8.90 3.96
N LEU A 203 32.15 -9.63 3.89
CA LEU A 203 31.13 -9.48 2.86
C LEU A 203 30.13 -8.35 3.13
N PHE A 204 29.87 -8.03 4.39
CA PHE A 204 28.86 -7.08 4.82
C PHE A 204 29.40 -6.17 5.92
N GLY A 205 30.43 -5.37 5.60
CA GLY A 205 31.03 -4.42 6.54
C GLY A 205 30.05 -3.40 7.12
N ASP A 206 29.03 -3.04 6.33
CA ASP A 206 27.99 -2.10 6.73
C ASP A 206 26.86 -2.73 7.59
N PHE A 207 26.92 -4.06 7.84
CA PHE A 207 25.92 -4.74 8.65
C PHE A 207 26.13 -4.47 10.14
N ASN A 208 25.22 -3.72 10.75
CA ASN A 208 25.29 -3.37 12.16
C ASN A 208 24.66 -4.43 13.06
N VAL A 209 25.53 -5.29 13.63
CA VAL A 209 25.10 -6.38 14.53
C VAL A 209 24.45 -5.85 15.83
N ALA A 210 24.87 -4.72 16.34
CA ALA A 210 24.28 -4.13 17.54
C ALA A 210 22.83 -3.67 17.27
N SER A 211 22.62 -2.95 16.17
CA SER A 211 21.28 -2.54 15.73
C SER A 211 20.39 -3.74 15.41
N PHE A 212 20.92 -4.80 14.83
CA PHE A 212 20.20 -6.04 14.57
C PHE A 212 19.66 -6.69 15.84
N LYS A 213 20.37 -6.56 16.97
CA LYS A 213 19.94 -7.13 18.25
C LYS A 213 19.00 -6.22 19.07
N SER A 214 19.00 -4.93 18.79
CA SER A 214 18.31 -3.94 19.65
C SER A 214 17.16 -3.20 18.97
N SER A 215 17.10 -3.16 17.63
CA SER A 215 16.10 -2.37 16.91
C SER A 215 15.28 -3.21 15.96
N ILE A 216 13.97 -3.25 16.22
CA ILE A 216 13.02 -3.92 15.33
C ILE A 216 12.95 -3.28 13.94
N TRP A 217 13.11 -1.97 13.84
CA TRP A 217 13.10 -1.26 12.57
C TRP A 217 14.30 -1.64 11.69
N TYR A 218 15.40 -2.09 12.30
CA TYR A 218 16.55 -2.58 11.55
C TYR A 218 16.23 -3.86 10.75
N TYR A 219 15.28 -4.69 11.18
CA TYR A 219 14.87 -5.88 10.42
C TYR A 219 14.17 -5.53 9.12
N TYR A 220 13.42 -4.43 9.09
CA TYR A 220 12.53 -4.08 7.98
C TYR A 220 13.17 -3.15 6.96
N LEU A 221 14.12 -2.32 7.38
CA LEU A 221 14.73 -1.30 6.52
C LEU A 221 16.12 -1.74 6.05
N PRO A 222 16.54 -1.35 4.85
CA PRO A 222 17.89 -1.64 4.36
C PRO A 222 19.01 -1.10 5.25
N ASN A 223 18.88 0.12 5.82
CA ASN A 223 19.78 0.72 6.81
C ASN A 223 21.27 0.53 6.50
N GLY A 224 21.76 1.15 5.43
CA GLY A 224 23.15 1.02 4.97
C GLY A 224 23.40 -0.13 3.98
N LEU A 225 22.39 -0.94 3.69
CA LEU A 225 22.48 -2.09 2.78
C LEU A 225 21.68 -1.86 1.48
N GLN A 226 21.52 -0.60 1.05
CA GLN A 226 20.73 -0.21 -0.13
C GLN A 226 21.24 -0.86 -1.42
N GLN A 227 22.54 -1.15 -1.53
CA GLN A 227 23.14 -1.89 -2.65
C GLN A 227 22.51 -3.29 -2.84
N TRP A 228 21.85 -3.83 -1.81
CA TRP A 228 21.17 -5.13 -1.86
C TRP A 228 19.66 -5.02 -2.11
N ALA A 229 19.18 -3.87 -2.62
CA ALA A 229 17.76 -3.62 -2.88
C ALA A 229 17.10 -4.74 -3.71
N PHE A 230 17.82 -5.32 -4.66
CA PHE A 230 17.30 -6.44 -5.48
C PHE A 230 17.01 -7.70 -4.64
N LEU A 231 17.84 -8.01 -3.65
CA LEU A 231 17.59 -9.11 -2.72
C LEU A 231 16.38 -8.82 -1.82
N TYR A 232 16.22 -7.56 -1.36
CA TYR A 232 15.03 -7.16 -0.63
C TYR A 232 13.77 -7.34 -1.47
N LEU A 233 13.80 -7.01 -2.75
CA LEU A 233 12.68 -7.26 -3.67
C LEU A 233 12.36 -8.76 -3.76
N ILE A 234 13.37 -9.60 -3.98
CA ILE A 234 13.19 -11.07 -4.09
C ILE A 234 12.60 -11.63 -2.80
N PHE A 235 13.19 -11.34 -1.65
CA PHE A 235 12.72 -11.87 -0.37
C PHE A 235 11.34 -11.31 0.00
N GLY A 236 11.09 -10.03 -0.26
CA GLY A 236 9.78 -9.38 -0.02
C GLY A 236 8.64 -9.91 -0.91
N LEU A 237 8.95 -10.50 -2.05
CA LEU A 237 7.96 -11.14 -2.92
C LEU A 237 7.81 -12.65 -2.62
N PHE A 238 8.91 -13.40 -2.65
CA PHE A 238 8.84 -14.86 -2.65
C PHE A 238 8.65 -15.49 -1.28
N VAL A 239 9.16 -14.88 -0.21
CA VAL A 239 8.94 -15.40 1.16
C VAL A 239 7.45 -15.32 1.53
N PRO A 240 6.73 -14.21 1.33
CA PRO A 240 5.29 -14.16 1.53
C PRO A 240 4.50 -15.15 0.68
N ILE A 241 4.87 -15.33 -0.59
CA ILE A 241 4.22 -16.31 -1.47
C ILE A 241 4.40 -17.73 -0.90
N LEU A 242 5.61 -18.07 -0.48
CA LEU A 242 5.90 -19.36 0.14
C LEU A 242 5.07 -19.57 1.41
N ILE A 243 4.99 -18.57 2.28
CA ILE A 243 4.14 -18.61 3.49
C ILE A 243 2.68 -18.83 3.09
N SER A 244 2.15 -18.12 2.11
CA SER A 244 0.78 -18.28 1.64
C SER A 244 0.49 -19.69 1.12
N ILE A 245 1.40 -20.26 0.35
CA ILE A 245 1.28 -21.63 -0.18
C ILE A 245 1.27 -22.67 0.96
N ILE A 246 2.18 -22.50 1.93
CA ILE A 246 2.26 -23.41 3.08
C ILE A 246 0.98 -23.34 3.91
N LEU A 247 0.51 -22.14 4.24
CA LEU A 247 -0.71 -21.94 5.01
C LEU A 247 -1.93 -22.53 4.31
N ASN A 248 -2.07 -22.30 3.01
CA ASN A 248 -3.17 -22.87 2.23
C ASN A 248 -3.14 -24.40 2.22
N LYS A 249 -1.96 -25.02 2.12
CA LYS A 249 -1.84 -26.49 2.25
C LYS A 249 -2.25 -26.99 3.63
N ILE A 250 -1.80 -26.34 4.70
CA ILE A 250 -2.16 -26.70 6.08
C ILE A 250 -3.66 -26.59 6.28
N CYS A 251 -4.27 -25.48 5.86
CA CYS A 251 -5.72 -25.28 5.96
C CYS A 251 -6.50 -26.34 5.18
N HIS A 252 -6.05 -26.70 3.97
CA HIS A 252 -6.69 -27.73 3.16
C HIS A 252 -6.62 -29.12 3.83
N ILE A 253 -5.46 -29.48 4.40
CA ILE A 253 -5.28 -30.74 5.14
C ILE A 253 -6.18 -30.76 6.38
N ALA A 254 -6.20 -29.68 7.15
CA ALA A 254 -7.04 -29.57 8.35
C ALA A 254 -8.54 -29.69 7.99
N HIS A 255 -8.99 -28.98 6.95
CA HIS A 255 -10.36 -29.06 6.48
C HIS A 255 -10.73 -30.48 6.02
N SER A 256 -9.90 -31.14 5.22
CA SER A 256 -10.14 -32.51 4.76
C SER A 256 -10.15 -33.52 5.89
N SER A 257 -9.41 -33.30 6.98
CA SER A 257 -9.36 -34.15 8.14
C SER A 257 -10.61 -34.02 9.03
N ILE A 258 -11.20 -32.82 9.11
CA ILE A 258 -12.41 -32.54 9.88
C ILE A 258 -13.64 -33.17 9.19
N PHE A 259 -13.77 -32.97 7.88
CA PHE A 259 -14.94 -33.43 7.11
C PHE A 259 -14.90 -34.93 6.69
N LYS A 260 -13.76 -35.62 6.85
CA LYS A 260 -13.70 -37.10 6.70
C LYS A 260 -14.18 -37.85 7.92
N LYS A 261 -14.44 -37.19 9.06
CA LYS A 261 -14.92 -37.80 10.30
C LYS A 261 -16.42 -37.60 10.56
N VAL A 262 -17.15 -37.01 9.64
CA VAL A 262 -18.61 -36.94 9.59
C VAL A 262 -19.10 -37.76 8.40
#